data_0baea3bf12ce89ae76df0aaa825e3214
#
_entry.id   0baea3bf12ce89ae76df0aaa825e3214
#
_cell.length_a   1.000
_cell.length_b   1.000
_cell.length_c   1.000
_cell.angle_alpha   90.00
_cell.angle_beta   90.00
_cell.angle_gamma   90.00
#
_symmetry.space_group_name_H-M   'P 1'
#
loop_
_entity.id
_entity.type
_entity.pdbx_description
1 polymer ?
#
loop_
_entity_poly.entity_id
_entity_poly.type
_entity_poly.pdbx_seq_one_letter_code
_entity_poly.pdbx_strand_id
1 'polypeptide(L)'
;MTFYSQEQPVNVSSDQLLIDRGNWVWSTPKICVFLFSLLLAPSLLASPLKGEISSKNNERLRQALKEFPEADTNKDGVLTLIEARAFRAQQRGEEESQIRKEVIKPPKAQNPPSNAILKEGEIKGYNGLYMGHSFFQPSVWKLAKMIPSDIKGHAQYSVFSGGANGSPGGLWAAKKKREQAKEILETKKIDLLVMTYYSPQDSSIEHYSRWFDFAIAQNSEVTFMVALPWAKQPHEVEQSASKMAQKKVTEFNETLIAALREKYPKNKVLFCPYALGAYELIDRLRAQKLFGVKYILDPNRKTRAESKRKKRQLFNDELGHSGELVSELGALLWLQTLYEYDLSKLEDQRVEGLGEIDLKEIAQVVSKRIAPFNAKINKE
;
A
#
# COMPACT_ATOMS: atom_id res chain seq x y z
N MET A 1 -51.72 -25.01 -30.78
CA MET A 1 -51.62 -25.85 -29.58
C MET A 1 -50.57 -25.22 -28.68
N THR A 2 -51.04 -24.56 -27.67
CA THR A 2 -50.27 -23.73 -26.71
C THR A 2 -50.02 -24.58 -25.47
N PHE A 3 -48.77 -24.78 -25.08
CA PHE A 3 -48.45 -25.34 -23.76
C PHE A 3 -47.83 -24.24 -22.92
N TYR A 4 -48.54 -23.80 -21.92
CA TYR A 4 -48.07 -23.05 -20.77
C TYR A 4 -47.50 -24.07 -19.74
N SER A 5 -46.29 -23.89 -19.30
CA SER A 5 -45.78 -24.53 -18.07
C SER A 5 -45.54 -23.46 -17.02
N GLN A 6 -46.29 -23.58 -15.94
CA GLN A 6 -46.15 -22.79 -14.70
C GLN A 6 -44.92 -23.25 -13.96
N GLU A 7 -44.01 -22.30 -13.68
CA GLU A 7 -42.97 -22.51 -12.67
C GLU A 7 -43.48 -22.02 -11.32
N GLN A 8 -43.41 -22.91 -10.34
CA GLN A 8 -43.73 -22.62 -8.92
C GLN A 8 -42.54 -21.93 -8.24
N PRO A 9 -42.78 -21.00 -7.29
CA PRO A 9 -41.69 -20.35 -6.55
C PRO A 9 -41.13 -21.28 -5.48
N VAL A 10 -39.79 -21.45 -5.50
CA VAL A 10 -39.05 -22.15 -4.46
C VAL A 10 -38.89 -21.22 -3.25
N ASN A 11 -39.50 -21.60 -2.16
CA ASN A 11 -39.39 -20.97 -0.85
C ASN A 11 -38.00 -21.33 -0.27
N VAL A 12 -37.08 -20.39 -0.18
CA VAL A 12 -35.81 -20.55 0.52
C VAL A 12 -35.94 -19.96 1.90
N SER A 13 -35.94 -20.84 2.89
CA SER A 13 -35.94 -20.52 4.31
C SER A 13 -34.68 -19.73 4.69
N SER A 14 -34.93 -18.64 5.38
CA SER A 14 -33.92 -17.82 6.06
C SER A 14 -33.45 -18.58 7.31
N ASP A 15 -32.31 -19.24 7.24
CA ASP A 15 -31.49 -19.50 8.41
C ASP A 15 -30.06 -19.94 8.02
N GLN A 16 -29.10 -19.36 8.73
CA GLN A 16 -27.67 -19.69 8.77
C GLN A 16 -26.76 -19.13 7.68
N LEU A 17 -26.43 -17.87 7.84
CA LEU A 17 -25.15 -17.32 7.40
C LEU A 17 -24.30 -16.97 8.63
N LEU A 18 -23.53 -17.95 9.10
CA LEU A 18 -22.38 -17.70 9.96
C LEU A 18 -21.30 -16.97 9.17
N ILE A 19 -21.28 -15.66 9.34
CA ILE A 19 -20.21 -14.82 8.79
C ILE A 19 -19.06 -14.86 9.75
N ASP A 20 -18.01 -15.57 9.37
CA ASP A 20 -16.74 -15.59 10.05
C ASP A 20 -16.04 -14.23 9.92
N ARG A 21 -15.60 -13.68 11.06
CA ARG A 21 -15.17 -12.29 11.21
C ARG A 21 -13.71 -12.11 10.81
N GLY A 22 -13.45 -11.83 9.55
CA GLY A 22 -12.20 -11.21 9.11
C GLY A 22 -12.30 -9.68 9.18
N ASN A 23 -11.87 -9.11 10.27
CA ASN A 23 -11.69 -7.69 10.63
C ASN A 23 -11.77 -6.60 9.53
N TRP A 24 -13.00 -6.20 9.19
CA TRP A 24 -13.35 -4.89 8.66
C TRP A 24 -14.68 -4.48 9.29
N VAL A 25 -14.66 -4.07 10.55
CA VAL A 25 -15.86 -3.61 11.25
C VAL A 25 -15.95 -2.10 11.12
N TRP A 26 -16.97 -1.63 10.40
CA TRP A 26 -17.46 -0.26 10.46
C TRP A 26 -18.45 -0.18 11.62
N SER A 27 -18.08 0.44 12.73
CA SER A 27 -19.02 0.78 13.79
C SER A 27 -19.33 2.26 13.74
N THR A 28 -20.62 2.57 13.59
CA THR A 28 -21.18 3.92 13.81
C THR A 28 -21.02 4.32 15.27
N PRO A 29 -20.72 5.59 15.58
CA PRO A 29 -20.57 6.03 16.96
C PRO A 29 -21.95 6.20 17.62
N LYS A 30 -22.23 5.40 18.64
CA LYS A 30 -23.24 5.77 19.66
C LYS A 30 -22.53 6.51 20.78
N ILE A 31 -22.88 7.76 20.91
CA ILE A 31 -22.50 8.63 22.02
C ILE A 31 -23.10 8.04 23.31
N CYS A 32 -22.26 7.60 24.23
CA CYS A 32 -22.63 7.42 25.62
C CYS A 32 -21.65 8.15 26.50
N VAL A 33 -22.15 9.24 27.06
CA VAL A 33 -21.56 9.99 28.18
C VAL A 33 -21.66 9.11 29.42
N PHE A 34 -20.54 8.78 30.07
CA PHE A 34 -20.54 8.35 31.47
C PHE A 34 -19.47 9.06 32.26
N LEU A 35 -19.94 9.62 33.35
CA LEU A 35 -19.29 10.42 34.37
C LEU A 35 -18.30 9.63 35.22
N PHE A 36 -17.28 10.32 35.65
CA PHE A 36 -16.29 10.01 36.67
C PHE A 36 -16.84 9.42 37.95
N SER A 37 -16.15 8.45 38.50
CA SER A 37 -15.97 8.30 39.96
C SER A 37 -14.60 7.66 40.23
N LEU A 38 -13.74 8.45 40.87
CA LEU A 38 -12.55 7.99 41.60
C LEU A 38 -12.95 7.08 42.75
N LEU A 39 -12.30 5.94 42.94
CA LEU A 39 -12.04 5.38 44.26
C LEU A 39 -10.79 4.48 44.26
N LEU A 40 -9.99 4.66 45.26
CA LEU A 40 -8.71 4.11 45.65
C LEU A 40 -8.66 2.58 45.73
N ALA A 41 -7.47 2.06 45.49
CA ALA A 41 -6.95 0.68 45.56
C ALA A 41 -7.38 -0.14 46.80
N PRO A 42 -7.21 -1.47 46.83
CA PRO A 42 -5.87 -2.06 46.92
C PRO A 42 -5.64 -3.40 46.20
N SER A 43 -4.38 -3.68 45.98
CA SER A 43 -3.71 -4.99 45.83
C SER A 43 -4.60 -6.20 45.54
N LEU A 44 -4.62 -6.59 44.26
CA LEU A 44 -5.02 -7.95 43.84
C LEU A 44 -3.76 -8.69 43.39
N LEU A 45 -3.49 -9.75 44.12
CA LEU A 45 -2.53 -10.80 43.88
C LEU A 45 -2.41 -11.11 42.36
N ALA A 46 -1.26 -10.83 41.82
CA ALA A 46 -0.90 -11.24 40.46
C ALA A 46 -0.89 -12.79 40.43
N SER A 47 -1.82 -13.36 39.68
CA SER A 47 -1.68 -14.74 39.21
C SER A 47 -0.33 -14.85 38.47
N PRO A 48 0.44 -15.94 38.62
CA PRO A 48 1.72 -16.07 37.94
C PRO A 48 1.48 -16.03 36.44
N LEU A 49 1.94 -14.99 35.81
CA LEU A 49 2.04 -14.88 34.37
C LEU A 49 2.79 -16.11 33.87
N LYS A 50 2.23 -16.83 32.89
CA LYS A 50 2.92 -17.88 32.12
C LYS A 50 4.34 -17.38 31.84
N GLY A 51 5.35 -18.14 32.33
CA GLY A 51 6.73 -17.76 32.42
C GLY A 51 7.23 -17.05 31.14
N GLU A 52 7.91 -15.92 31.34
CA GLU A 52 8.48 -15.11 30.29
C GLU A 52 9.38 -15.97 29.39
N ILE A 53 9.17 -15.92 28.08
CA ILE A 53 9.97 -16.68 27.11
C ILE A 53 11.38 -16.06 27.06
N SER A 54 12.37 -16.80 27.52
CA SER A 54 13.76 -16.36 27.59
C SER A 54 14.74 -17.49 27.25
N SER A 55 16.04 -17.18 27.19
CA SER A 55 17.11 -18.15 26.95
C SER A 55 17.19 -19.26 28.03
N LYS A 56 16.55 -19.08 29.19
CA LYS A 56 16.43 -20.13 30.22
C LYS A 56 15.51 -21.26 29.80
N ASN A 57 14.44 -20.98 29.08
CA ASN A 57 13.39 -21.94 28.70
C ASN A 57 13.19 -22.09 27.19
N ASN A 58 13.99 -21.42 26.35
CA ASN A 58 13.87 -21.49 24.90
C ASN A 58 15.25 -21.65 24.25
N GLU A 59 15.47 -22.80 23.58
CA GLU A 59 16.74 -23.17 22.96
C GLU A 59 17.19 -22.17 21.88
N ARG A 60 16.24 -21.65 21.08
CA ARG A 60 16.55 -20.66 20.03
C ARG A 60 17.08 -19.34 20.61
N LEU A 61 16.55 -18.91 21.75
CA LEU A 61 17.06 -17.72 22.44
C LEU A 61 18.39 -17.99 23.12
N ARG A 62 18.63 -19.22 23.60
CA ARG A 62 19.94 -19.63 24.15
C ARG A 62 21.02 -19.63 23.10
N GLN A 63 20.71 -20.13 21.90
CA GLN A 63 21.63 -20.07 20.78
C GLN A 63 21.84 -18.63 20.29
N ALA A 64 20.79 -17.82 20.19
CA ALA A 64 20.88 -16.40 19.83
C ALA A 64 21.74 -15.60 20.81
N LEU A 65 21.66 -15.87 22.11
CA LEU A 65 22.51 -15.25 23.13
C LEU A 65 24.00 -15.58 22.94
N LYS A 66 24.32 -16.81 22.53
CA LYS A 66 25.70 -17.22 22.22
C LYS A 66 26.26 -16.54 20.97
N GLU A 67 25.41 -16.40 19.94
CA GLU A 67 25.80 -15.78 18.67
C GLU A 67 25.85 -14.25 18.75
N PHE A 68 24.99 -13.66 19.56
CA PHE A 68 24.79 -12.21 19.71
C PHE A 68 24.69 -11.84 21.19
N PRO A 69 25.80 -11.86 21.97
CA PRO A 69 25.78 -11.50 23.39
C PRO A 69 25.26 -10.07 23.64
N GLU A 70 25.46 -9.17 22.66
CA GLU A 70 25.05 -7.77 22.72
C GLU A 70 23.49 -7.61 22.61
N ALA A 71 22.79 -8.66 22.27
CA ALA A 71 21.32 -8.67 22.29
C ALA A 71 20.73 -8.67 23.73
N ASP A 72 21.55 -9.11 24.70
CA ASP A 72 21.25 -8.98 26.12
C ASP A 72 21.57 -7.54 26.57
N THR A 73 20.57 -6.67 26.46
CA THR A 73 20.78 -5.22 26.68
C THR A 73 20.96 -4.83 28.13
N ASN A 74 20.39 -5.60 29.05
CA ASN A 74 20.51 -5.38 30.48
C ASN A 74 21.74 -6.12 31.11
N LYS A 75 22.38 -7.01 30.33
CA LYS A 75 23.60 -7.79 30.70
C LYS A 75 23.38 -8.71 31.91
N ASP A 76 22.16 -9.24 32.06
CA ASP A 76 21.84 -10.17 33.14
C ASP A 76 22.16 -11.65 32.79
N GLY A 77 22.69 -11.91 31.61
CA GLY A 77 23.02 -13.24 31.09
C GLY A 77 21.81 -14.02 30.60
N VAL A 78 20.63 -13.37 30.43
CA VAL A 78 19.38 -13.98 30.00
C VAL A 78 18.77 -13.20 28.87
N LEU A 79 18.78 -13.72 27.65
CA LEU A 79 18.12 -13.09 26.54
C LEU A 79 16.61 -13.36 26.58
N THR A 80 15.84 -12.31 26.79
CA THR A 80 14.37 -12.35 26.69
C THR A 80 13.90 -12.26 25.25
N LEU A 81 12.66 -12.70 24.97
CA LEU A 81 12.07 -12.54 23.64
C LEU A 81 11.91 -11.06 23.24
N ILE A 82 11.73 -10.18 24.22
CA ILE A 82 11.59 -8.73 24.01
C ILE A 82 12.93 -8.16 23.54
N GLU A 83 14.03 -8.46 24.24
CA GLU A 83 15.38 -8.02 23.87
C GLU A 83 15.82 -8.57 22.51
N ALA A 84 15.58 -9.87 22.26
CA ALA A 84 15.87 -10.49 20.97
C ALA A 84 15.10 -9.83 19.80
N ARG A 85 13.87 -9.39 20.03
CA ARG A 85 13.08 -8.65 19.04
C ARG A 85 13.60 -7.23 18.84
N ALA A 86 13.94 -6.53 19.91
CA ALA A 86 14.52 -5.18 19.86
C ALA A 86 15.86 -5.18 19.10
N PHE A 87 16.75 -6.11 19.43
CA PHE A 87 18.03 -6.29 18.77
C PHE A 87 17.89 -6.58 17.27
N ARG A 88 17.00 -7.51 16.89
CA ARG A 88 16.70 -7.77 15.46
C ARG A 88 16.09 -6.58 14.74
N ALA A 89 15.30 -5.77 15.42
CA ALA A 89 14.74 -4.55 14.83
C ALA A 89 15.82 -3.50 14.59
N GLN A 90 16.78 -3.37 15.50
CA GLN A 90 17.95 -2.51 15.35
C GLN A 90 18.85 -2.98 14.21
N GLN A 91 19.24 -4.25 14.16
CA GLN A 91 20.06 -4.82 13.08
C GLN A 91 19.40 -4.68 11.71
N ARG A 92 18.07 -4.93 11.61
CA ARG A 92 17.36 -4.68 10.35
C ARG A 92 17.37 -3.21 9.94
N GLY A 93 17.30 -2.29 10.89
CA GLY A 93 17.43 -0.85 10.63
C GLY A 93 18.81 -0.49 10.10
N GLU A 94 19.85 -1.11 10.61
CA GLU A 94 21.24 -0.92 10.18
C GLU A 94 21.52 -1.59 8.82
N GLU A 95 21.06 -2.83 8.60
CA GLU A 95 21.13 -3.51 7.29
C GLU A 95 20.29 -2.80 6.22
N GLU A 96 19.07 -2.39 6.54
CA GLU A 96 18.24 -1.58 5.63
C GLU A 96 18.90 -0.22 5.35
N SER A 97 19.58 0.36 6.32
CA SER A 97 20.35 1.61 6.16
C SER A 97 21.58 1.41 5.27
N GLN A 98 22.31 0.31 5.42
CA GLN A 98 23.48 -0.02 4.60
C GLN A 98 23.07 -0.44 3.18
N ILE A 99 22.07 -1.31 3.03
CA ILE A 99 21.51 -1.68 1.73
C ILE A 99 20.93 -0.45 1.01
N ARG A 100 20.30 0.48 1.73
CA ARG A 100 19.87 1.76 1.16
C ARG A 100 21.00 2.64 0.70
N LYS A 101 22.16 2.60 1.34
CA LYS A 101 23.35 3.37 0.90
C LYS A 101 23.98 2.78 -0.37
N GLU A 102 23.90 1.47 -0.56
CA GLU A 102 24.51 0.80 -1.73
C GLU A 102 23.57 0.64 -2.92
N VAL A 103 22.27 0.45 -2.69
CA VAL A 103 21.32 0.06 -3.75
C VAL A 103 20.54 1.23 -4.33
N ILE A 104 20.42 2.36 -3.62
CA ILE A 104 19.63 3.50 -4.09
C ILE A 104 20.39 4.79 -3.82
N LYS A 105 21.32 5.14 -4.70
CA LYS A 105 21.39 6.55 -5.07
C LYS A 105 20.06 6.85 -5.77
N PRO A 106 19.17 7.67 -5.18
CA PRO A 106 18.03 8.16 -5.94
C PRO A 106 18.61 8.72 -7.25
N PRO A 107 17.98 8.47 -8.41
CA PRO A 107 18.41 9.15 -9.62
C PRO A 107 18.59 10.61 -9.22
N LYS A 108 19.77 11.20 -9.51
CA LYS A 108 20.06 12.59 -9.14
C LYS A 108 18.81 13.38 -9.49
N ALA A 109 18.17 13.96 -8.47
CA ALA A 109 16.99 14.78 -8.67
C ALA A 109 17.42 15.82 -9.73
N GLN A 110 17.01 15.60 -10.96
CA GLN A 110 17.15 16.59 -11.99
C GLN A 110 16.20 17.68 -11.54
N ASN A 111 16.73 18.83 -11.16
CA ASN A 111 15.90 19.98 -10.88
C ASN A 111 14.96 20.13 -12.09
N PRO A 112 13.64 20.12 -11.90
CA PRO A 112 12.73 20.26 -13.00
C PRO A 112 13.12 21.54 -13.74
N PRO A 113 13.24 21.52 -15.09
CA PRO A 113 13.50 22.71 -15.84
C PRO A 113 12.36 23.68 -15.55
N SER A 114 12.67 24.79 -14.86
CA SER A 114 11.74 25.86 -14.62
C SER A 114 11.28 26.39 -15.99
N ASN A 115 9.98 26.29 -16.30
CA ASN A 115 9.32 26.88 -17.47
C ASN A 115 9.80 26.39 -18.87
N ALA A 116 10.14 25.11 -19.03
CA ALA A 116 10.31 24.57 -20.37
C ALA A 116 8.98 24.66 -21.14
N ILE A 117 8.97 25.35 -22.25
CA ILE A 117 7.86 25.34 -23.20
C ILE A 117 7.76 23.90 -23.71
N LEU A 118 6.65 23.23 -23.39
CA LEU A 118 6.40 21.88 -23.87
C LEU A 118 6.21 21.90 -25.38
N LYS A 119 6.83 20.97 -26.08
CA LYS A 119 6.60 20.75 -27.51
C LYS A 119 5.29 20.01 -27.70
N GLU A 120 4.74 20.09 -28.92
CA GLU A 120 3.55 19.30 -29.26
C GLU A 120 3.79 17.81 -28.98
N GLY A 121 2.85 17.18 -28.28
CA GLY A 121 2.93 15.77 -27.86
C GLY A 121 3.74 15.51 -26.58
N GLU A 122 4.39 16.51 -25.98
CA GLU A 122 5.03 16.37 -24.67
C GLU A 122 4.02 16.58 -23.52
N ILE A 123 4.16 15.78 -22.47
CA ILE A 123 3.33 15.83 -21.27
C ILE A 123 4.12 16.45 -20.12
N LYS A 124 3.52 17.40 -19.40
CA LYS A 124 4.14 17.96 -18.20
C LYS A 124 4.17 16.89 -17.09
N GLY A 125 5.36 16.55 -16.63
CA GLY A 125 5.57 15.66 -15.50
C GLY A 125 5.36 16.38 -14.16
N TYR A 126 4.98 15.60 -13.15
CA TYR A 126 4.85 16.10 -11.79
C TYR A 126 6.19 16.06 -11.05
N ASN A 127 6.38 17.04 -10.18
CA ASN A 127 7.41 17.05 -9.16
C ASN A 127 6.79 16.51 -7.86
N GLY A 128 6.82 15.19 -7.65
CA GLY A 128 5.98 14.48 -6.71
C GLY A 128 6.68 14.06 -5.42
N LEU A 129 5.99 14.23 -4.28
CA LEU A 129 6.32 13.57 -3.02
C LEU A 129 5.41 12.35 -2.82
N TYR A 130 6.02 11.17 -2.70
CA TYR A 130 5.36 9.89 -2.55
C TYR A 130 5.55 9.35 -1.13
N MET A 131 4.44 9.18 -0.39
CA MET A 131 4.45 8.84 1.02
C MET A 131 3.65 7.57 1.28
N GLY A 132 4.28 6.56 1.92
CA GLY A 132 3.58 5.30 2.10
C GLY A 132 4.33 4.20 2.84
N HIS A 133 3.83 2.98 2.67
CA HIS A 133 4.34 1.77 3.28
C HIS A 133 4.83 0.75 2.23
N SER A 134 5.22 -0.45 2.68
CA SER A 134 5.86 -1.47 1.85
C SER A 134 5.01 -2.04 0.70
N PHE A 135 3.68 -1.92 0.73
CA PHE A 135 2.84 -2.34 -0.40
C PHE A 135 2.82 -1.30 -1.51
N PHE A 136 3.09 -0.07 -1.17
CA PHE A 136 3.11 1.08 -2.07
C PHE A 136 4.50 1.28 -2.72
N GLN A 137 5.55 1.16 -1.93
CA GLN A 137 6.93 1.50 -2.30
C GLN A 137 7.44 0.81 -3.57
N PRO A 138 7.22 -0.51 -3.83
CA PRO A 138 7.72 -1.15 -5.03
C PRO A 138 7.14 -0.59 -6.33
N SER A 139 5.85 -0.24 -6.35
CA SER A 139 5.22 0.40 -7.53
C SER A 139 5.75 1.80 -7.78
N VAL A 140 6.07 2.58 -6.74
CA VAL A 140 6.73 3.90 -6.86
C VAL A 140 8.10 3.76 -7.53
N TRP A 141 8.90 2.78 -7.10
CA TRP A 141 10.22 2.55 -7.70
C TRP A 141 10.16 2.06 -9.14
N LYS A 142 9.15 1.27 -9.48
CA LYS A 142 8.91 0.83 -10.87
C LYS A 142 8.47 2.01 -11.74
N LEU A 143 7.56 2.85 -11.25
CA LEU A 143 7.14 4.06 -11.94
C LEU A 143 8.32 4.96 -12.29
N ALA A 144 9.23 5.21 -11.34
CA ALA A 144 10.43 6.03 -11.58
C ALA A 144 11.31 5.53 -12.75
N LYS A 145 11.29 4.21 -13.01
CA LYS A 145 12.08 3.57 -14.06
C LYS A 145 11.38 3.53 -15.41
N MET A 146 10.04 3.63 -15.42
CA MET A 146 9.25 3.47 -16.64
C MET A 146 8.63 4.78 -17.15
N ILE A 147 8.97 5.93 -16.54
CA ILE A 147 8.48 7.22 -17.01
C ILE A 147 8.92 7.41 -18.47
N PRO A 148 7.99 7.57 -19.41
CA PRO A 148 8.30 7.78 -20.82
C PRO A 148 9.05 9.09 -21.07
N SER A 149 9.86 9.11 -22.11
CA SER A 149 10.70 10.27 -22.42
C SER A 149 9.92 11.52 -22.89
N ASP A 150 8.68 11.35 -23.31
CA ASP A 150 7.75 12.45 -23.64
C ASP A 150 7.10 13.08 -22.40
N ILE A 151 7.19 12.47 -21.22
CA ILE A 151 6.83 13.10 -19.94
C ILE A 151 8.03 13.90 -19.42
N LYS A 152 7.94 15.23 -19.51
CA LYS A 152 9.04 16.15 -19.18
C LYS A 152 8.95 16.66 -17.75
N GLY A 153 10.07 16.67 -17.05
CA GLY A 153 10.17 17.25 -15.71
C GLY A 153 9.60 16.39 -14.59
N HIS A 154 9.33 15.09 -14.84
CA HIS A 154 8.94 14.18 -13.78
C HIS A 154 10.07 14.00 -12.76
N ALA A 155 9.77 14.20 -11.47
CA ALA A 155 10.69 13.97 -10.39
C ALA A 155 9.97 13.29 -9.21
N GLN A 156 10.66 12.40 -8.49
CA GLN A 156 10.10 11.66 -7.36
C GLN A 156 10.94 11.83 -6.11
N TYR A 157 10.31 12.33 -5.06
CA TYR A 157 10.80 12.27 -3.69
C TYR A 157 9.97 11.27 -2.91
N SER A 158 10.55 10.64 -1.91
CA SER A 158 9.81 9.61 -1.18
C SER A 158 10.10 9.57 0.31
N VAL A 159 9.03 9.34 1.09
CA VAL A 159 9.11 9.11 2.53
C VAL A 159 8.32 7.85 2.85
N PHE A 160 9.04 6.78 3.19
CA PHE A 160 8.44 5.48 3.46
C PHE A 160 8.68 5.03 4.90
N SER A 161 7.73 4.22 5.43
CA SER A 161 7.87 3.49 6.68
C SER A 161 7.13 2.15 6.58
N GLY A 162 7.37 1.23 7.52
CA GLY A 162 6.73 -0.10 7.50
C GLY A 162 5.32 -0.08 8.08
N GLY A 163 4.39 -0.83 7.47
CA GLY A 163 3.04 -1.05 8.00
C GLY A 163 2.28 0.24 8.33
N ALA A 164 1.64 0.29 9.50
CA ALA A 164 0.87 1.46 9.97
C ALA A 164 1.72 2.73 10.07
N ASN A 165 3.02 2.62 10.35
CA ASN A 165 3.92 3.78 10.40
C ASN A 165 4.09 4.47 9.03
N GLY A 166 3.74 3.81 7.92
CA GLY A 166 3.73 4.38 6.58
C GLY A 166 2.37 4.95 6.15
N SER A 167 1.36 4.88 7.01
CA SER A 167 0.07 5.53 6.79
C SER A 167 0.15 7.06 6.94
N PRO A 168 -0.84 7.83 6.48
CA PRO A 168 -0.90 9.28 6.73
C PRO A 168 -0.74 9.66 8.20
N GLY A 169 -1.44 8.96 9.10
CA GLY A 169 -1.35 9.17 10.55
C GLY A 169 -0.02 8.76 11.13
N GLY A 170 0.49 7.58 10.73
CA GLY A 170 1.76 7.05 11.21
C GLY A 170 2.97 7.91 10.82
N LEU A 171 3.01 8.38 9.57
CA LEU A 171 4.07 9.29 9.10
C LEU A 171 4.01 10.64 9.80
N TRP A 172 2.80 11.15 10.12
CA TRP A 172 2.66 12.39 10.88
C TRP A 172 3.10 12.23 12.33
N ALA A 173 2.76 11.12 12.98
CA ALA A 173 3.16 10.82 14.36
C ALA A 173 4.69 10.63 14.51
N ALA A 174 5.34 10.04 13.50
CA ALA A 174 6.77 9.78 13.51
C ALA A 174 7.57 11.07 13.25
N LYS A 175 8.09 11.73 14.31
CA LYS A 175 8.78 13.03 14.24
C LYS A 175 9.79 13.10 13.07
N LYS A 176 10.73 12.16 13.00
CA LYS A 176 11.77 12.14 11.95
C LYS A 176 11.19 12.08 10.53
N LYS A 177 10.14 11.27 10.32
CA LYS A 177 9.49 11.13 9.00
C LYS A 177 8.67 12.36 8.64
N ARG A 178 7.98 12.93 9.61
CA ARG A 178 7.24 14.17 9.47
C ARG A 178 8.15 15.33 9.08
N GLU A 179 9.28 15.51 9.78
CA GLU A 179 10.25 16.56 9.49
C GLU A 179 10.85 16.37 8.10
N GLN A 180 11.25 15.14 7.73
CA GLN A 180 11.74 14.82 6.39
C GLN A 180 10.74 15.18 5.28
N ALA A 181 9.45 14.82 5.46
CA ALA A 181 8.43 15.11 4.47
C ALA A 181 8.14 16.62 4.36
N LYS A 182 8.10 17.32 5.49
CA LYS A 182 7.91 18.79 5.51
C LYS A 182 9.06 19.51 4.83
N GLU A 183 10.31 19.14 5.12
CA GLU A 183 11.48 19.68 4.44
C GLU A 183 11.40 19.54 2.91
N ILE A 184 10.95 18.37 2.43
CA ILE A 184 10.77 18.15 0.99
C ILE A 184 9.67 19.07 0.44
N LEU A 185 8.52 19.17 1.12
CA LEU A 185 7.42 20.05 0.71
C LEU A 185 7.84 21.53 0.67
N GLU A 186 8.65 21.98 1.63
CA GLU A 186 9.14 23.36 1.73
C GLU A 186 10.21 23.69 0.67
N THR A 187 11.08 22.73 0.33
CA THR A 187 12.31 23.01 -0.45
C THR A 187 12.25 22.56 -1.91
N LYS A 188 11.35 21.62 -2.28
CA LYS A 188 11.37 20.94 -3.58
C LYS A 188 10.27 21.37 -4.56
N LYS A 189 9.50 22.43 -4.27
CA LYS A 189 8.42 22.93 -5.13
C LYS A 189 7.48 21.80 -5.59
N ILE A 190 7.03 20.99 -4.65
CA ILE A 190 6.16 19.84 -4.91
C ILE A 190 4.83 20.31 -5.50
N ASP A 191 4.43 19.70 -6.63
CA ASP A 191 3.14 19.92 -7.29
C ASP A 191 2.24 18.66 -7.28
N LEU A 192 2.74 17.54 -6.76
CA LEU A 192 1.99 16.31 -6.53
C LEU A 192 2.33 15.71 -5.17
N LEU A 193 1.32 15.52 -4.32
CA LEU A 193 1.46 14.76 -3.06
C LEU A 193 0.68 13.45 -3.16
N VAL A 194 1.39 12.32 -3.14
CA VAL A 194 0.80 10.99 -3.20
C VAL A 194 0.90 10.31 -1.85
N MET A 195 -0.24 9.80 -1.35
CA MET A 195 -0.30 9.11 -0.08
C MET A 195 -1.06 7.79 -0.19
N THR A 196 -0.56 6.76 0.48
CA THR A 196 -1.22 5.46 0.50
C THR A 196 -2.15 5.30 1.69
N TYR A 197 -3.25 4.59 1.47
CA TYR A 197 -4.16 4.16 2.52
C TYR A 197 -3.61 2.92 3.23
N TYR A 198 -3.87 2.79 4.54
CA TYR A 198 -3.53 1.61 5.34
C TYR A 198 -4.74 1.04 6.09
N SER A 199 -5.36 1.82 6.96
CA SER A 199 -6.53 1.42 7.74
C SER A 199 -7.40 2.65 8.07
N PRO A 200 -8.68 2.47 8.42
CA PRO A 200 -9.54 3.60 8.82
C PRO A 200 -8.96 4.41 9.99
N GLN A 201 -8.31 3.74 10.94
CA GLN A 201 -7.74 4.36 12.14
C GLN A 201 -6.54 5.24 11.81
N ASP A 202 -5.75 4.87 10.80
CA ASP A 202 -4.48 5.52 10.47
C ASP A 202 -4.55 6.38 9.20
N SER A 203 -5.68 6.32 8.47
CA SER A 203 -5.87 6.97 7.17
C SER A 203 -7.26 7.64 7.08
N SER A 204 -7.68 8.32 8.16
CA SER A 204 -8.91 9.11 8.19
C SER A 204 -8.75 10.43 7.42
N ILE A 205 -9.87 11.12 7.16
CA ILE A 205 -9.88 12.46 6.54
C ILE A 205 -8.94 13.40 7.28
N GLU A 206 -8.95 13.40 8.62
CA GLU A 206 -8.09 14.26 9.45
C GLU A 206 -6.62 13.96 9.25
N HIS A 207 -6.25 12.68 9.09
CA HIS A 207 -4.87 12.28 8.85
C HIS A 207 -4.37 12.76 7.48
N TYR A 208 -5.18 12.65 6.42
CA TYR A 208 -4.86 13.23 5.11
C TYR A 208 -4.83 14.75 5.17
N SER A 209 -5.81 15.38 5.83
CA SER A 209 -5.93 16.83 5.89
C SER A 209 -4.69 17.50 6.48
N ARG A 210 -4.09 16.94 7.53
CA ARG A 210 -2.85 17.50 8.10
C ARG A 210 -1.73 17.66 7.06
N TRP A 211 -1.60 16.70 6.14
CA TRP A 211 -0.62 16.74 5.07
C TRP A 211 -1.05 17.65 3.92
N PHE A 212 -2.33 17.61 3.56
CA PHE A 212 -2.88 18.42 2.47
C PHE A 212 -2.83 19.90 2.83
N ASP A 213 -3.27 20.28 4.04
CA ASP A 213 -3.22 21.67 4.52
C ASP A 213 -1.77 22.19 4.54
N PHE A 214 -0.82 21.34 4.97
CA PHE A 214 0.60 21.71 4.96
C PHE A 214 1.13 21.87 3.53
N ALA A 215 0.78 20.98 2.61
CA ALA A 215 1.22 21.06 1.21
C ALA A 215 0.61 22.28 0.50
N ILE A 216 -0.68 22.59 0.72
CA ILE A 216 -1.37 23.76 0.17
C ILE A 216 -0.71 25.06 0.64
N ALA A 217 -0.25 25.11 1.89
CA ALA A 217 0.47 26.28 2.41
C ALA A 217 1.81 26.52 1.67
N GLN A 218 2.41 25.49 1.08
CA GLN A 218 3.64 25.60 0.28
C GLN A 218 3.34 25.83 -1.22
N ASN A 219 2.27 25.22 -1.73
CA ASN A 219 1.83 25.33 -3.12
C ASN A 219 0.31 25.19 -3.20
N SER A 220 -0.42 26.29 -3.45
CA SER A 220 -1.88 26.27 -3.53
C SER A 220 -2.44 25.40 -4.67
N GLU A 221 -1.64 25.16 -5.71
CA GLU A 221 -2.01 24.40 -6.91
C GLU A 221 -1.63 22.91 -6.82
N VAL A 222 -1.20 22.44 -5.63
CA VAL A 222 -0.76 21.05 -5.46
C VAL A 222 -1.89 20.07 -5.78
N THR A 223 -1.57 19.07 -6.60
CA THR A 223 -2.45 17.92 -6.88
C THR A 223 -2.23 16.86 -5.79
N PHE A 224 -3.30 16.25 -5.34
CA PHE A 224 -3.26 15.13 -4.42
C PHE A 224 -3.60 13.82 -5.12
N MET A 225 -2.97 12.72 -4.70
CA MET A 225 -3.39 11.38 -5.10
C MET A 225 -3.47 10.46 -3.89
N VAL A 226 -4.62 9.84 -3.69
CA VAL A 226 -4.80 8.76 -2.72
C VAL A 226 -4.63 7.43 -3.44
N ALA A 227 -3.66 6.64 -3.01
CA ALA A 227 -3.38 5.32 -3.54
C ALA A 227 -3.95 4.23 -2.62
N LEU A 228 -4.79 3.34 -3.15
CA LEU A 228 -5.39 2.26 -2.40
C LEU A 228 -4.76 0.92 -2.80
N PRO A 229 -3.96 0.29 -1.91
CA PRO A 229 -3.38 -1.02 -2.12
C PRO A 229 -4.40 -2.14 -1.85
N TRP A 230 -4.04 -3.37 -2.17
CA TRP A 230 -4.76 -4.58 -1.79
C TRP A 230 -4.71 -4.81 -0.26
N ALA A 231 -5.63 -5.63 0.23
CA ALA A 231 -5.66 -6.03 1.64
C ALA A 231 -4.47 -6.95 1.98
N LYS A 232 -4.18 -7.08 3.27
CA LYS A 232 -3.25 -8.12 3.75
C LYS A 232 -3.76 -9.51 3.37
N GLN A 233 -2.84 -10.47 3.26
CA GLN A 233 -3.14 -11.88 2.97
C GLN A 233 -3.97 -12.07 1.67
N PRO A 234 -3.56 -11.46 0.55
CA PRO A 234 -4.32 -11.51 -0.70
C PRO A 234 -4.43 -12.93 -1.28
N HIS A 235 -3.64 -13.88 -0.80
CA HIS A 235 -3.69 -15.28 -1.19
C HIS A 235 -4.87 -16.05 -0.59
N GLU A 236 -5.47 -15.52 0.49
CA GLU A 236 -6.63 -16.09 1.17
C GLU A 236 -7.97 -15.64 0.57
N VAL A 237 -7.93 -14.69 -0.39
CA VAL A 237 -9.16 -14.19 -1.02
C VAL A 237 -9.78 -15.29 -1.89
N GLU A 238 -11.08 -15.51 -1.72
CA GLU A 238 -11.87 -16.50 -2.46
C GLU A 238 -12.13 -16.11 -3.92
N GLN A 239 -12.99 -16.86 -4.60
CA GLN A 239 -13.31 -16.63 -6.02
C GLN A 239 -13.84 -15.21 -6.27
N SER A 240 -13.58 -14.68 -7.49
CA SER A 240 -14.00 -13.34 -7.93
C SER A 240 -13.39 -12.18 -7.12
N ALA A 241 -12.12 -12.29 -6.78
CA ALA A 241 -11.37 -11.26 -6.03
C ALA A 241 -11.55 -9.85 -6.60
N SER A 242 -11.51 -9.70 -7.92
CA SER A 242 -11.64 -8.40 -8.59
C SER A 242 -13.05 -7.80 -8.47
N LYS A 243 -14.13 -8.59 -8.47
CA LYS A 243 -15.49 -8.09 -8.26
C LYS A 243 -15.68 -7.57 -6.83
N MET A 244 -15.22 -8.33 -5.84
CA MET A 244 -15.28 -7.91 -4.43
C MET A 244 -14.45 -6.65 -4.19
N ALA A 245 -13.25 -6.58 -4.79
CA ALA A 245 -12.40 -5.40 -4.74
C ALA A 245 -13.08 -4.18 -5.38
N GLN A 246 -13.74 -4.35 -6.53
CA GLN A 246 -14.45 -3.27 -7.21
C GLN A 246 -15.53 -2.64 -6.31
N LYS A 247 -16.35 -3.47 -5.64
CA LYS A 247 -17.37 -2.98 -4.70
C LYS A 247 -16.74 -2.15 -3.58
N LYS A 248 -15.70 -2.68 -2.92
CA LYS A 248 -14.99 -1.97 -1.85
C LYS A 248 -14.33 -0.67 -2.33
N VAL A 249 -13.76 -0.67 -3.52
CA VAL A 249 -13.17 0.52 -4.14
C VAL A 249 -14.23 1.58 -4.42
N THR A 250 -15.43 1.18 -4.88
CA THR A 250 -16.55 2.09 -5.10
C THR A 250 -17.00 2.72 -3.78
N GLU A 251 -17.22 1.92 -2.73
CA GLU A 251 -17.56 2.41 -1.38
C GLU A 251 -16.49 3.38 -0.83
N PHE A 252 -15.22 3.07 -1.05
CA PHE A 252 -14.10 3.92 -0.64
C PHE A 252 -14.10 5.26 -1.38
N ASN A 253 -14.38 5.24 -2.68
CA ASN A 253 -14.50 6.46 -3.49
C ASN A 253 -15.68 7.32 -3.04
N GLU A 254 -16.83 6.72 -2.75
CA GLU A 254 -18.04 7.40 -2.31
C GLU A 254 -17.95 7.97 -0.90
N THR A 255 -17.01 7.48 -0.10
CA THR A 255 -16.80 7.92 1.28
C THR A 255 -15.57 8.80 1.42
N LEU A 256 -14.39 8.22 1.57
CA LEU A 256 -13.16 8.98 1.88
C LEU A 256 -12.77 9.94 0.75
N ILE A 257 -12.78 9.47 -0.51
CA ILE A 257 -12.34 10.31 -1.63
C ILE A 257 -13.33 11.44 -1.88
N ALA A 258 -14.64 11.16 -1.83
CA ALA A 258 -15.67 12.19 -1.97
C ALA A 258 -15.54 13.27 -0.89
N ALA A 259 -15.34 12.86 0.38
CA ALA A 259 -15.15 13.80 1.49
C ALA A 259 -13.86 14.64 1.37
N LEU A 260 -12.77 14.04 0.86
CA LEU A 260 -11.56 14.81 0.58
C LEU A 260 -11.75 15.82 -0.56
N ARG A 261 -12.46 15.45 -1.64
CA ARG A 261 -12.80 16.37 -2.74
C ARG A 261 -13.72 17.51 -2.29
N GLU A 262 -14.71 17.21 -1.46
CA GLU A 262 -15.58 18.22 -0.87
C GLU A 262 -14.79 19.20 0.01
N LYS A 263 -13.85 18.70 0.81
CA LYS A 263 -13.02 19.53 1.67
C LYS A 263 -11.99 20.37 0.90
N TYR A 264 -11.50 19.88 -0.23
CA TYR A 264 -10.46 20.53 -1.05
C TYR A 264 -10.92 20.81 -2.48
N PRO A 265 -12.00 21.61 -2.68
CA PRO A 265 -12.63 21.78 -3.99
C PRO A 265 -11.74 22.50 -5.01
N LYS A 266 -10.72 23.24 -4.55
CA LYS A 266 -9.78 23.95 -5.41
C LYS A 266 -8.59 23.11 -5.86
N ASN A 267 -8.40 21.93 -5.27
CA ASN A 267 -7.27 21.07 -5.57
C ASN A 267 -7.74 19.79 -6.26
N LYS A 268 -6.99 19.34 -7.24
CA LYS A 268 -7.23 18.05 -7.88
C LYS A 268 -6.93 16.92 -6.89
N VAL A 269 -7.91 16.07 -6.57
CA VAL A 269 -7.74 14.89 -5.72
C VAL A 269 -7.96 13.63 -6.56
N LEU A 270 -6.88 13.06 -7.05
CA LEU A 270 -6.85 11.82 -7.82
C LEU A 270 -7.03 10.60 -6.89
N PHE A 271 -7.64 9.56 -7.43
CA PHE A 271 -7.79 8.28 -6.77
C PHE A 271 -7.20 7.16 -7.61
N CYS A 272 -6.21 6.45 -7.11
CA CYS A 272 -5.58 5.32 -7.77
C CYS A 272 -5.75 4.03 -6.94
N PRO A 273 -6.86 3.28 -7.11
CA PRO A 273 -7.06 1.99 -6.49
C PRO A 273 -6.30 0.88 -7.24
N TYR A 274 -4.97 0.92 -7.20
CA TYR A 274 -4.11 -0.05 -7.89
C TYR A 274 -4.24 -1.49 -7.34
N ALA A 275 -4.93 -1.65 -6.20
CA ALA A 275 -5.44 -2.93 -5.71
C ALA A 275 -6.19 -3.72 -6.78
N LEU A 276 -6.96 -3.03 -7.65
CA LEU A 276 -7.72 -3.68 -8.72
C LEU A 276 -6.81 -4.47 -9.67
N GLY A 277 -5.60 -3.98 -9.93
CA GLY A 277 -4.60 -4.71 -10.72
C GLY A 277 -4.13 -5.99 -10.04
N ALA A 278 -3.83 -5.93 -8.74
CA ALA A 278 -3.43 -7.12 -7.99
C ALA A 278 -4.52 -8.21 -7.98
N TYR A 279 -5.77 -7.82 -7.79
CA TYR A 279 -6.90 -8.76 -7.80
C TYR A 279 -7.24 -9.27 -9.22
N GLU A 280 -7.06 -8.46 -10.24
CA GLU A 280 -7.16 -8.91 -11.64
C GLU A 280 -6.12 -9.99 -11.96
N LEU A 281 -4.87 -9.83 -11.51
CA LEU A 281 -3.84 -10.86 -11.66
C LEU A 281 -4.20 -12.16 -10.92
N ILE A 282 -4.78 -12.07 -9.72
CA ILE A 282 -5.27 -13.24 -8.98
C ILE A 282 -6.34 -13.99 -9.77
N ASP A 283 -7.35 -13.27 -10.29
CA ASP A 283 -8.44 -13.89 -11.04
C ASP A 283 -7.95 -14.49 -12.36
N ARG A 284 -7.02 -13.82 -13.08
CA ARG A 284 -6.39 -14.36 -14.29
C ARG A 284 -5.55 -15.60 -14.00
N LEU A 285 -4.81 -15.62 -12.89
CA LEU A 285 -4.03 -16.80 -12.49
C LEU A 285 -4.95 -18.00 -12.22
N ARG A 286 -6.06 -17.78 -11.49
CA ARG A 286 -7.05 -18.82 -11.21
C ARG A 286 -7.73 -19.34 -12.49
N ALA A 287 -7.95 -18.46 -13.45
CA ALA A 287 -8.47 -18.81 -14.76
C ALA A 287 -7.41 -19.42 -15.71
N GLN A 288 -6.18 -19.68 -15.23
CA GLN A 288 -5.05 -20.19 -16.00
C GLN A 288 -4.65 -19.29 -17.19
N LYS A 289 -4.87 -17.97 -17.07
CA LYS A 289 -4.59 -16.95 -18.10
C LYS A 289 -3.29 -16.18 -17.85
N LEU A 290 -2.43 -16.62 -16.92
CA LEU A 290 -1.12 -16.03 -16.66
C LEU A 290 -0.03 -17.07 -16.90
N PHE A 291 0.52 -17.06 -18.11
CA PHE A 291 1.59 -17.98 -18.48
C PHE A 291 2.84 -17.80 -17.61
N GLY A 292 3.43 -18.90 -17.16
CA GLY A 292 4.65 -18.88 -16.34
C GLY A 292 4.45 -18.55 -14.84
N VAL A 293 3.33 -17.96 -14.44
CA VAL A 293 2.97 -17.76 -13.03
C VAL A 293 2.24 -19.00 -12.52
N LYS A 294 2.70 -19.54 -11.40
CA LYS A 294 2.14 -20.78 -10.83
C LYS A 294 1.35 -20.57 -9.56
N TYR A 295 1.67 -19.53 -8.80
CA TYR A 295 1.15 -19.34 -7.46
C TYR A 295 0.74 -17.90 -7.23
N ILE A 296 -0.33 -17.70 -6.46
CA ILE A 296 -0.58 -16.40 -5.80
C ILE A 296 0.53 -16.20 -4.79
N LEU A 297 0.81 -17.22 -3.99
CA LEU A 297 1.89 -17.30 -3.03
C LEU A 297 2.43 -18.73 -3.01
N ASP A 298 3.74 -18.92 -3.23
CA ASP A 298 4.35 -20.25 -3.27
C ASP A 298 4.29 -20.94 -1.89
N PRO A 299 3.56 -22.06 -1.74
CA PRO A 299 3.43 -22.75 -0.45
C PRO A 299 4.75 -23.37 0.02
N ASN A 300 5.68 -23.65 -0.88
CA ASN A 300 6.96 -24.30 -0.59
C ASN A 300 8.10 -23.30 -0.32
N ARG A 301 7.81 -22.00 -0.25
CA ARG A 301 8.83 -21.00 0.07
C ARG A 301 9.41 -21.25 1.46
N LYS A 302 10.73 -21.31 1.56
CA LYS A 302 11.45 -21.50 2.82
C LYS A 302 11.81 -20.14 3.46
N THR A 303 12.18 -19.15 2.64
CA THR A 303 12.60 -17.83 3.10
C THR A 303 12.06 -16.72 2.19
N ARG A 304 11.97 -15.49 2.73
CA ARG A 304 11.63 -14.30 1.95
C ARG A 304 12.62 -14.04 0.81
N ALA A 305 13.91 -14.38 1.02
CA ALA A 305 14.93 -14.23 -0.01
C ALA A 305 14.72 -15.18 -1.18
N GLU A 306 14.35 -16.45 -0.91
CA GLU A 306 14.00 -17.43 -1.95
C GLU A 306 12.72 -17.05 -2.68
N SER A 307 11.70 -16.55 -1.95
CA SER A 307 10.47 -16.03 -2.51
C SER A 307 10.72 -14.90 -3.52
N LYS A 308 11.60 -13.95 -3.19
CA LYS A 308 11.97 -12.84 -4.10
C LYS A 308 12.62 -13.30 -5.40
N ARG A 309 13.35 -14.42 -5.39
CA ARG A 309 14.00 -14.99 -6.58
C ARG A 309 13.02 -15.78 -7.47
N LYS A 310 11.89 -16.21 -6.93
CA LYS A 310 10.91 -16.99 -7.66
C LYS A 310 9.92 -16.08 -8.38
N LYS A 311 10.25 -15.69 -9.61
CA LYS A 311 9.41 -14.86 -10.51
C LYS A 311 8.02 -15.48 -10.84
N ARG A 312 7.70 -16.66 -10.28
CA ARG A 312 6.49 -17.44 -10.60
C ARG A 312 5.34 -17.27 -9.63
N GLN A 313 5.37 -16.23 -8.78
CA GLN A 313 4.32 -15.93 -7.82
C GLN A 313 3.96 -14.44 -7.82
N LEU A 314 2.73 -14.13 -7.44
CA LEU A 314 2.23 -12.75 -7.40
C LEU A 314 2.73 -11.99 -6.17
N PHE A 315 2.82 -12.66 -5.01
CA PHE A 315 3.24 -12.06 -3.76
C PHE A 315 4.46 -12.76 -3.16
N ASN A 316 5.27 -12.01 -2.44
CA ASN A 316 6.55 -12.47 -1.90
C ASN A 316 6.43 -13.13 -0.51
N ASP A 317 5.36 -12.86 0.23
CA ASP A 317 5.13 -13.39 1.57
C ASP A 317 3.63 -13.40 1.94
N GLU A 318 3.32 -13.95 3.12
CA GLU A 318 1.96 -14.08 3.65
C GLU A 318 1.29 -12.74 3.93
N LEU A 319 2.07 -11.70 4.23
CA LEU A 319 1.51 -10.36 4.42
C LEU A 319 1.00 -9.76 3.11
N GLY A 320 1.48 -10.25 1.97
CA GLY A 320 1.10 -9.76 0.65
C GLY A 320 2.02 -8.70 0.09
N HIS A 321 3.32 -8.70 0.43
CA HIS A 321 4.27 -7.85 -0.27
C HIS A 321 4.33 -8.25 -1.75
N SER A 322 4.22 -7.26 -2.64
CA SER A 322 4.15 -7.48 -4.08
C SER A 322 5.36 -8.22 -4.66
N GLY A 323 5.09 -9.17 -5.53
CA GLY A 323 6.08 -9.68 -6.48
C GLY A 323 6.27 -8.70 -7.65
N GLU A 324 7.08 -9.11 -8.60
CA GLU A 324 7.46 -8.30 -9.77
C GLU A 324 6.25 -7.83 -10.57
N LEU A 325 5.39 -8.78 -11.00
CA LEU A 325 4.19 -8.49 -11.80
C LEU A 325 3.24 -7.50 -11.15
N VAL A 326 2.96 -7.70 -9.85
CA VAL A 326 2.05 -6.83 -9.11
C VAL A 326 2.62 -5.42 -8.99
N SER A 327 3.94 -5.30 -8.79
CA SER A 327 4.61 -4.00 -8.68
C SER A 327 4.64 -3.26 -10.02
N GLU A 328 4.89 -3.95 -11.13
CA GLU A 328 4.91 -3.36 -12.47
C GLU A 328 3.53 -2.97 -12.95
N LEU A 329 2.55 -3.85 -12.79
CA LEU A 329 1.16 -3.51 -13.09
C LEU A 329 0.69 -2.29 -12.27
N GLY A 330 1.05 -2.25 -10.97
CA GLY A 330 0.78 -1.09 -10.12
C GLY A 330 1.37 0.20 -10.70
N ALA A 331 2.61 0.17 -11.18
CA ALA A 331 3.27 1.32 -11.77
C ALA A 331 2.61 1.78 -13.10
N LEU A 332 2.17 0.83 -13.95
CA LEU A 332 1.40 1.15 -15.17
C LEU A 332 0.07 1.82 -14.85
N LEU A 333 -0.64 1.35 -13.83
CA LEU A 333 -1.90 1.96 -13.38
C LEU A 333 -1.68 3.37 -12.82
N TRP A 334 -0.54 3.61 -12.17
CA TRP A 334 -0.16 4.95 -11.70
C TRP A 334 0.18 5.87 -12.85
N LEU A 335 0.93 5.40 -13.85
CA LEU A 335 1.25 6.17 -15.06
C LEU A 335 -0.04 6.63 -15.76
N GLN A 336 -1.03 5.74 -15.90
CA GLN A 336 -2.32 6.10 -16.47
C GLN A 336 -3.12 7.03 -15.57
N THR A 337 -3.12 6.84 -14.24
CA THR A 337 -3.88 7.70 -13.33
C THR A 337 -3.30 9.12 -13.28
N LEU A 338 -1.96 9.25 -13.29
CA LEU A 338 -1.29 10.54 -13.19
C LEU A 338 -1.29 11.32 -14.50
N TYR A 339 -1.11 10.64 -15.63
CA TYR A 339 -0.83 11.27 -16.92
C TYR A 339 -1.84 10.94 -18.01
N GLU A 340 -2.84 10.09 -17.72
CA GLU A 340 -3.74 9.55 -18.74
C GLU A 340 -2.96 8.94 -19.94
N TYR A 341 -1.77 8.42 -19.63
CA TYR A 341 -0.79 8.02 -20.65
C TYR A 341 -1.30 6.84 -21.48
N ASP A 342 -1.16 6.95 -22.80
CA ASP A 342 -1.46 5.87 -23.73
C ASP A 342 -0.39 4.77 -23.65
N LEU A 343 -0.72 3.70 -22.93
CA LEU A 343 0.22 2.58 -22.70
C LEU A 343 0.63 1.87 -24.00
N SER A 344 -0.09 2.04 -25.12
CA SER A 344 0.32 1.47 -26.40
C SER A 344 1.65 2.06 -26.92
N LYS A 345 1.98 3.28 -26.49
CA LYS A 345 3.24 3.97 -26.82
C LYS A 345 4.45 3.47 -26.03
N LEU A 346 4.23 2.73 -24.92
CA LEU A 346 5.35 2.14 -24.18
C LEU A 346 5.97 1.04 -25.00
N GLU A 347 7.30 0.94 -24.97
CA GLU A 347 8.01 -0.25 -25.43
C GLU A 347 7.49 -1.47 -24.66
N ASP A 348 7.66 -2.68 -25.24
CA ASP A 348 7.19 -3.91 -24.61
C ASP A 348 7.76 -4.08 -23.20
N GLN A 349 6.90 -3.85 -22.21
CA GLN A 349 7.22 -4.06 -20.80
C GLN A 349 7.09 -5.56 -20.49
N ARG A 350 8.13 -6.32 -20.83
CA ARG A 350 8.19 -7.75 -20.48
C ARG A 350 8.89 -7.93 -19.16
N VAL A 351 8.24 -8.59 -18.22
CA VAL A 351 8.91 -9.01 -17.00
C VAL A 351 9.90 -10.12 -17.36
N GLU A 352 11.18 -9.89 -17.10
CA GLU A 352 12.24 -10.83 -17.40
C GLU A 352 11.90 -12.25 -16.89
N GLY A 353 11.82 -13.23 -17.78
CA GLY A 353 11.44 -14.63 -17.50
C GLY A 353 9.93 -14.92 -17.45
N LEU A 354 9.07 -13.96 -17.81
CA LEU A 354 7.60 -14.12 -17.95
C LEU A 354 7.11 -13.54 -19.29
N GLY A 355 7.88 -13.71 -20.34
CA GLY A 355 7.80 -13.00 -21.63
C GLY A 355 6.50 -13.03 -22.44
N GLU A 356 5.46 -13.76 -22.00
CA GLU A 356 4.17 -13.84 -22.70
C GLU A 356 3.04 -13.12 -21.98
N ILE A 357 3.31 -12.45 -20.83
CA ILE A 357 2.27 -11.70 -20.11
C ILE A 357 2.23 -10.29 -20.63
N ASP A 358 1.14 -9.92 -21.29
CA ASP A 358 0.89 -8.53 -21.70
C ASP A 358 0.34 -7.70 -20.52
N LEU A 359 1.25 -7.11 -19.76
CA LEU A 359 0.87 -6.22 -18.65
C LEU A 359 0.19 -4.93 -19.13
N LYS A 360 0.46 -4.47 -20.36
CA LYS A 360 -0.18 -3.27 -20.93
C LYS A 360 -1.67 -3.54 -21.17
N GLU A 361 -2.01 -4.70 -21.75
CA GLU A 361 -3.40 -5.12 -21.94
C GLU A 361 -4.13 -5.20 -20.59
N ILE A 362 -3.52 -5.85 -19.59
CA ILE A 362 -4.11 -5.96 -18.25
C ILE A 362 -4.29 -4.56 -17.62
N ALA A 363 -3.29 -3.69 -17.73
CA ALA A 363 -3.37 -2.33 -17.23
C ALA A 363 -4.48 -1.52 -17.92
N GLN A 364 -4.66 -1.64 -19.23
CA GLN A 364 -5.74 -0.99 -19.97
C GLN A 364 -7.13 -1.47 -19.52
N VAL A 365 -7.30 -2.77 -19.31
CA VAL A 365 -8.56 -3.35 -18.78
C VAL A 365 -8.87 -2.80 -17.39
N VAL A 366 -7.88 -2.78 -16.50
CA VAL A 366 -8.07 -2.28 -15.12
C VAL A 366 -8.27 -0.77 -15.12
N SER A 367 -7.54 -0.01 -15.94
CA SER A 367 -7.67 1.44 -16.01
C SER A 367 -9.05 1.92 -16.46
N LYS A 368 -9.72 1.16 -17.35
CA LYS A 368 -11.13 1.44 -17.71
C LYS A 368 -12.06 1.36 -16.51
N ARG A 369 -11.70 0.58 -15.48
CA ARG A 369 -12.44 0.46 -14.22
C ARG A 369 -12.07 1.57 -13.22
N ILE A 370 -10.87 2.14 -13.32
CA ILE A 370 -10.37 3.24 -12.50
C ILE A 370 -10.82 4.60 -13.02
N ALA A 371 -10.82 4.79 -14.34
CA ALA A 371 -11.12 6.06 -14.99
C ALA A 371 -12.41 6.75 -14.50
N PRO A 372 -13.55 6.06 -14.29
CA PRO A 372 -14.76 6.68 -13.80
C PRO A 372 -14.61 7.39 -12.45
N PHE A 373 -13.70 6.92 -11.59
CA PHE A 373 -13.46 7.55 -10.29
C PHE A 373 -12.79 8.93 -10.40
N ASN A 374 -12.13 9.21 -11.52
CA ASN A 374 -11.42 10.47 -11.77
C ASN A 374 -12.10 11.35 -12.85
N ALA A 375 -13.12 10.85 -13.56
CA ALA A 375 -13.73 11.52 -14.70
C ALA A 375 -14.40 12.88 -14.38
N LYS A 376 -14.82 13.11 -13.14
CA LYS A 376 -15.45 14.39 -12.71
C LYS A 376 -14.44 15.49 -12.40
N ILE A 377 -13.16 15.16 -12.24
CA ILE A 377 -12.10 16.10 -11.82
C ILE A 377 -11.62 16.96 -13.01
N ASN A 378 -11.82 16.48 -14.23
CA ASN A 378 -11.29 17.12 -15.45
C ASN A 378 -12.34 17.99 -16.18
N LYS A 379 -13.49 18.32 -15.55
CA LYS A 379 -14.59 19.05 -16.20
C LYS A 379 -14.74 20.51 -15.73
N GLU A 380 -13.85 20.98 -14.90
CA GLU A 380 -13.72 22.39 -14.51
C GLU A 380 -12.34 22.92 -14.91
#